data_f565ecbb0f820bcd47b73277d4e0fb5e
#
_entry.id   f565ecbb0f820bcd47b73277d4e0fb5e
#
_cell.length_a   1.000
_cell.length_b   1.000
_cell.length_c   1.000
_cell.angle_alpha   90.00
_cell.angle_beta   90.00
_cell.angle_gamma   90.00
#
_symmetry.space_group_name_H-M   'P 1'
#
loop_
_entity.id
_entity.type
_entity.pdbx_description
1 polymer ?
#
loop_
_entity_poly.entity_id
_entity_poly.type
_entity_poly.pdbx_seq_one_letter_code
_entity_poly.pdbx_strand_id
1 'polypeptide(L)'
;FRGINTEYYDPNNINKKERTKFFAKLNIEPGKKIILMPGRLTEWKGQELLIESLNILKTNFGYKNFVAIILGSDQGRDAYKKKLLRLVEQHRLNNDVIFLEHANSMPVAYSIANVVVSASIEPEAFGRVSVEAQSMKRPIIASDIGGSKETIIDNRTGLLFKSEDPKSLSEKIDNIFRSDDTTLNAMGNSGRKNVEQKFNVEKMCFSTYSEYKKLINA
;
A
#
# COMPACT_ATOMS: atom_id res chain seq x y z
N PHE A 1 2.05 1.50 20.23
CA PHE A 1 1.95 1.19 18.79
C PHE A 1 2.38 -0.25 18.55
N ARG A 2 1.88 -0.88 17.47
CA ARG A 2 2.44 -2.13 16.95
C ARG A 2 3.75 -1.85 16.22
N GLY A 3 4.64 -2.87 16.16
CA GLY A 3 5.89 -2.79 15.41
C GLY A 3 5.91 -3.78 14.24
N ILE A 4 6.76 -3.50 13.25
CA ILE A 4 7.08 -4.42 12.17
C ILE A 4 8.55 -4.83 12.23
N ASN A 5 8.88 -5.97 11.65
CA ASN A 5 10.27 -6.40 11.47
C ASN A 5 10.90 -5.60 10.31
N THR A 6 11.70 -4.60 10.65
CA THR A 6 12.34 -3.70 9.69
C THR A 6 13.50 -4.36 8.93
N GLU A 7 14.05 -5.46 9.42
CA GLU A 7 15.04 -6.27 8.72
C GLU A 7 14.38 -7.13 7.62
N TYR A 8 13.22 -7.73 7.93
CA TYR A 8 12.43 -8.44 6.94
C TYR A 8 11.91 -7.51 5.84
N TYR A 9 11.41 -6.32 6.23
CA TYR A 9 10.98 -5.27 5.29
C TYR A 9 12.13 -4.30 5.01
N ASP A 10 13.22 -4.80 4.42
CA ASP A 10 14.36 -3.99 3.99
C ASP A 10 14.54 -4.10 2.47
N PRO A 11 14.53 -2.98 1.73
CA PRO A 11 14.75 -2.99 0.28
C PRO A 11 16.13 -3.52 -0.13
N ASN A 12 17.13 -3.47 0.77
CA ASN A 12 18.47 -3.99 0.51
C ASN A 12 18.53 -5.52 0.58
N ASN A 13 17.59 -6.15 1.29
CA ASN A 13 17.53 -7.61 1.50
C ASN A 13 16.69 -8.32 0.43
N ILE A 14 16.25 -7.61 -0.61
CA ILE A 14 15.42 -8.21 -1.67
C ILE A 14 16.24 -9.13 -2.58
N ASN A 15 15.86 -10.39 -2.63
CA ASN A 15 16.44 -11.35 -3.56
C ASN A 15 16.07 -10.98 -5.02
N LYS A 16 17.06 -10.59 -5.80
CA LYS A 16 16.86 -10.15 -7.19
C LYS A 16 16.22 -11.24 -8.06
N LYS A 17 16.58 -12.52 -7.87
CA LYS A 17 16.00 -13.64 -8.64
C LYS A 17 14.53 -13.84 -8.32
N GLU A 18 14.16 -13.76 -7.03
CA GLU A 18 12.77 -13.86 -6.61
C GLU A 18 11.94 -12.67 -7.14
N ARG A 19 12.48 -11.46 -7.08
CA ARG A 19 11.84 -10.26 -7.63
C ARG A 19 11.59 -10.40 -9.15
N THR A 20 12.59 -10.83 -9.91
CA THR A 20 12.44 -11.05 -11.35
C THR A 20 11.42 -12.16 -11.64
N LYS A 21 11.46 -13.28 -10.91
CA LYS A 21 10.50 -14.37 -11.06
C LYS A 21 9.07 -13.95 -10.70
N PHE A 22 8.92 -13.16 -9.66
CA PHE A 22 7.61 -12.63 -9.25
C PHE A 22 7.05 -11.70 -10.31
N PHE A 23 7.86 -10.74 -10.80
CA PHE A 23 7.45 -9.80 -11.84
C PHE A 23 7.07 -10.52 -13.14
N ALA A 24 7.85 -11.49 -13.58
CA ALA A 24 7.58 -12.26 -14.79
C ALA A 24 6.25 -13.01 -14.75
N LYS A 25 5.85 -13.52 -13.57
CA LYS A 25 4.55 -14.20 -13.40
C LYS A 25 3.34 -13.29 -13.57
N LEU A 26 3.50 -11.99 -13.41
CA LEU A 26 2.42 -11.02 -13.51
C LEU A 26 2.12 -10.63 -14.96
N ASN A 27 2.99 -11.00 -15.90
CA ASN A 27 2.85 -10.67 -17.32
C ASN A 27 2.58 -9.17 -17.58
N ILE A 28 3.25 -8.31 -16.81
CA ILE A 28 3.11 -6.85 -16.91
C ILE A 28 4.03 -6.33 -18.02
N GLU A 29 3.48 -5.54 -18.92
CA GLU A 29 4.25 -4.89 -19.99
C GLU A 29 5.35 -3.99 -19.40
N PRO A 30 6.56 -3.98 -19.98
CA PRO A 30 7.63 -3.10 -19.55
C PRO A 30 7.22 -1.62 -19.55
N GLY A 31 7.65 -0.90 -18.52
CA GLY A 31 7.39 0.54 -18.39
C GLY A 31 6.06 0.93 -17.78
N LYS A 32 5.15 -0.01 -17.52
CA LYS A 32 3.92 0.31 -16.76
C LYS A 32 4.25 0.72 -15.33
N LYS A 33 3.59 1.77 -14.85
CA LYS A 33 3.63 2.17 -13.44
C LYS A 33 2.77 1.22 -12.60
N ILE A 34 3.34 0.67 -11.53
CA ILE A 34 2.68 -0.34 -10.70
C ILE A 34 2.10 0.29 -9.44
N ILE A 35 0.80 0.16 -9.27
CA ILE A 35 0.06 0.47 -8.06
C ILE A 35 -0.17 -0.84 -7.31
N LEU A 36 0.27 -0.95 -6.07
CA LEU A 36 0.06 -2.14 -5.26
C LEU A 36 -0.91 -1.84 -4.12
N MET A 37 -1.98 -2.60 -4.02
CA MET A 37 -2.92 -2.55 -2.90
C MET A 37 -2.95 -3.88 -2.16
N PRO A 38 -2.17 -4.04 -1.08
CA PRO A 38 -2.20 -5.24 -0.26
C PRO A 38 -3.35 -5.18 0.74
N GLY A 39 -4.06 -6.28 0.88
CA GLY A 39 -5.12 -6.41 1.87
C GLY A 39 -6.15 -7.47 1.48
N ARG A 40 -6.77 -8.08 2.48
CA ARG A 40 -7.87 -9.02 2.27
C ARG A 40 -8.97 -8.37 1.42
N LEU A 41 -9.62 -9.13 0.54
CA LEU A 41 -10.77 -8.65 -0.20
C LEU A 41 -11.97 -8.54 0.74
N THR A 42 -12.20 -7.35 1.24
CA THR A 42 -13.31 -6.99 2.13
C THR A 42 -13.74 -5.56 1.82
N GLU A 43 -15.04 -5.27 1.92
CA GLU A 43 -15.60 -3.96 1.57
C GLU A 43 -14.88 -2.82 2.27
N TRP A 44 -14.64 -2.95 3.56
CA TRP A 44 -14.00 -1.93 4.37
C TRP A 44 -12.53 -1.62 3.99
N LYS A 45 -11.87 -2.50 3.20
CA LYS A 45 -10.53 -2.25 2.66
C LYS A 45 -10.54 -1.33 1.43
N GLY A 46 -11.71 -1.07 0.81
CA GLY A 46 -11.85 -0.05 -0.23
C GLY A 46 -11.28 -0.43 -1.59
N GLN A 47 -11.30 -1.73 -1.98
CA GLN A 47 -10.88 -2.11 -3.33
C GLN A 47 -11.77 -1.48 -4.40
N GLU A 48 -13.08 -1.31 -4.13
CA GLU A 48 -14.01 -0.60 -5.01
C GLU A 48 -13.55 0.84 -5.22
N LEU A 49 -13.23 1.53 -4.13
CA LEU A 49 -12.72 2.90 -4.16
C LEU A 49 -11.46 3.03 -5.03
N LEU A 50 -10.52 2.07 -4.93
CA LEU A 50 -9.35 2.04 -5.81
C LEU A 50 -9.79 1.89 -7.27
N ILE A 51 -10.65 0.91 -7.61
CA ILE A 51 -11.07 0.67 -9.00
C ILE A 51 -11.74 1.93 -9.59
N GLU A 52 -12.61 2.60 -8.83
CA GLU A 52 -13.22 3.87 -9.24
C GLU A 52 -12.17 4.97 -9.45
N SER A 53 -11.17 5.07 -8.56
CA SER A 53 -10.09 6.04 -8.72
C SER A 53 -9.21 5.75 -9.94
N LEU A 54 -8.99 4.48 -10.30
CA LEU A 54 -8.27 4.10 -11.52
C LEU A 54 -9.05 4.48 -12.78
N ASN A 55 -10.38 4.38 -12.77
CA ASN A 55 -11.20 4.87 -13.86
C ASN A 55 -11.02 6.38 -14.04
N ILE A 56 -11.06 7.16 -12.96
CA ILE A 56 -10.81 8.62 -12.99
C ILE A 56 -9.39 8.89 -13.50
N LEU A 57 -8.40 8.16 -13.02
CA LEU A 57 -7.00 8.29 -13.47
C LEU A 57 -6.87 8.09 -14.97
N LYS A 58 -7.58 7.12 -15.54
CA LYS A 58 -7.58 6.81 -16.97
C LYS A 58 -8.35 7.83 -17.79
N THR A 59 -9.55 8.23 -17.35
CA THR A 59 -10.46 9.09 -18.12
C THR A 59 -10.14 10.56 -17.99
N ASN A 60 -9.86 11.04 -16.78
CA ASN A 60 -9.70 12.47 -16.51
C ASN A 60 -8.23 12.92 -16.58
N PHE A 61 -7.29 12.06 -16.16
CA PHE A 61 -5.85 12.38 -16.21
C PHE A 61 -5.14 11.77 -17.41
N GLY A 62 -5.81 10.91 -18.21
CA GLY A 62 -5.31 10.38 -19.48
C GLY A 62 -4.25 9.28 -19.34
N TYR A 63 -4.06 8.71 -18.15
CA TYR A 63 -3.06 7.64 -17.94
C TYR A 63 -3.49 6.34 -18.63
N LYS A 64 -2.60 5.77 -19.44
CA LYS A 64 -2.77 4.48 -20.14
C LYS A 64 -1.70 3.45 -19.75
N ASN A 65 -0.63 3.91 -19.12
CA ASN A 65 0.56 3.08 -18.87
C ASN A 65 0.72 2.79 -17.38
N PHE A 66 -0.27 2.13 -16.78
CA PHE A 66 -0.23 1.67 -15.40
C PHE A 66 -0.86 0.29 -15.25
N VAL A 67 -0.64 -0.35 -14.12
CA VAL A 67 -1.34 -1.54 -13.67
C VAL A 67 -1.50 -1.49 -12.16
N ALA A 68 -2.68 -1.84 -11.68
CA ALA A 68 -2.96 -2.00 -10.26
C ALA A 68 -2.98 -3.49 -9.89
N ILE A 69 -2.22 -3.86 -8.88
CA ILE A 69 -2.20 -5.20 -8.29
C ILE A 69 -2.97 -5.16 -6.98
N ILE A 70 -4.13 -5.77 -6.95
CA ILE A 70 -4.92 -5.99 -5.74
C ILE A 70 -4.49 -7.34 -5.16
N LEU A 71 -3.71 -7.28 -4.08
CA LEU A 71 -3.04 -8.44 -3.50
C LEU A 71 -3.68 -8.84 -2.17
N GLY A 72 -4.43 -9.93 -2.17
CA GLY A 72 -5.01 -10.53 -0.96
C GLY A 72 -6.09 -11.54 -1.27
N SER A 73 -6.29 -12.47 -0.35
CA SER A 73 -7.33 -13.50 -0.45
C SER A 73 -8.71 -12.94 -0.16
N ASP A 74 -9.71 -13.48 -0.85
CA ASP A 74 -11.12 -13.23 -0.58
C ASP A 74 -11.62 -13.98 0.66
N GLN A 75 -10.89 -14.98 1.12
CA GLN A 75 -11.24 -15.81 2.29
C GLN A 75 -12.66 -16.40 2.16
N GLY A 76 -13.05 -16.84 0.97
CA GLY A 76 -14.38 -17.37 0.67
C GLY A 76 -15.47 -16.31 0.48
N ARG A 77 -15.13 -15.04 0.30
CA ARG A 77 -16.07 -13.94 -0.01
C ARG A 77 -16.26 -13.78 -1.52
N ASP A 78 -16.67 -14.86 -2.17
CA ASP A 78 -16.81 -14.92 -3.64
C ASP A 78 -17.73 -13.82 -4.20
N ALA A 79 -18.78 -13.47 -3.46
CA ALA A 79 -19.72 -12.42 -3.89
C ALA A 79 -19.03 -11.07 -4.04
N TYR A 80 -18.17 -10.69 -3.08
CA TYR A 80 -17.43 -9.44 -3.14
C TYR A 80 -16.39 -9.46 -4.26
N LYS A 81 -15.64 -10.55 -4.43
CA LYS A 81 -14.69 -10.69 -5.54
C LYS A 81 -15.39 -10.56 -6.89
N LYS A 82 -16.56 -11.21 -7.07
CA LYS A 82 -17.38 -11.08 -8.28
C LYS A 82 -17.84 -9.64 -8.52
N LYS A 83 -18.21 -8.92 -7.46
CA LYS A 83 -18.57 -7.49 -7.54
C LYS A 83 -17.40 -6.66 -8.06
N LEU A 84 -16.19 -6.86 -7.51
CA LEU A 84 -14.98 -6.17 -7.96
C LEU A 84 -14.65 -6.46 -9.44
N LEU A 85 -14.75 -7.72 -9.86
CA LEU A 85 -14.51 -8.11 -11.27
C LEU A 85 -15.49 -7.43 -12.22
N ARG A 86 -16.78 -7.37 -11.86
CA ARG A 86 -17.80 -6.64 -12.67
C ARG A 86 -17.48 -5.15 -12.75
N LEU A 87 -17.02 -4.54 -11.66
CA LEU A 87 -16.64 -3.12 -11.64
C LEU A 87 -15.44 -2.86 -12.55
N VAL A 88 -14.43 -3.74 -12.55
CA VAL A 88 -13.29 -3.68 -13.47
C VAL A 88 -13.74 -3.77 -14.93
N GLU A 89 -14.66 -4.68 -15.25
CA GLU A 89 -15.23 -4.83 -16.61
C GLU A 89 -16.03 -3.59 -17.00
N GLN A 90 -16.91 -3.10 -16.14
CA GLN A 90 -17.72 -1.91 -16.35
C GLN A 90 -16.87 -0.68 -16.69
N HIS A 91 -15.75 -0.51 -16.02
CA HIS A 91 -14.79 0.58 -16.27
C HIS A 91 -13.75 0.28 -17.36
N ARG A 92 -13.83 -0.88 -18.03
CA ARG A 92 -12.88 -1.30 -19.08
C ARG A 92 -11.42 -1.29 -18.59
N LEU A 93 -11.20 -1.78 -17.36
CA LEU A 93 -9.91 -1.86 -16.69
C LEU A 93 -9.32 -3.29 -16.69
N ASN A 94 -9.82 -4.21 -17.53
CA ASN A 94 -9.41 -5.62 -17.55
C ASN A 94 -7.91 -5.82 -17.78
N ASN A 95 -7.26 -4.91 -18.52
CA ASN A 95 -5.83 -4.94 -18.80
C ASN A 95 -5.01 -4.08 -17.80
N ASP A 96 -5.69 -3.42 -16.86
CA ASP A 96 -5.08 -2.44 -15.94
C ASP A 96 -5.20 -2.89 -14.48
N VAL A 97 -5.93 -3.99 -14.18
CA VAL A 97 -6.11 -4.52 -12.83
C VAL A 97 -5.80 -6.01 -12.78
N ILE A 98 -4.94 -6.41 -11.87
CA ILE A 98 -4.57 -7.80 -11.59
C ILE A 98 -5.01 -8.14 -10.16
N PHE A 99 -5.78 -9.22 -10.01
CA PHE A 99 -6.08 -9.80 -8.70
C PHE A 99 -5.08 -10.93 -8.41
N LEU A 100 -4.39 -10.83 -7.28
CA LEU A 100 -3.42 -11.81 -6.82
C LEU A 100 -3.78 -12.24 -5.38
N GLU A 101 -4.02 -13.52 -5.17
CA GLU A 101 -4.47 -14.01 -3.85
C GLU A 101 -3.40 -13.89 -2.78
N HIS A 102 -2.14 -14.21 -3.13
CA HIS A 102 -1.01 -14.12 -2.21
C HIS A 102 0.31 -13.90 -2.94
N ALA A 103 1.27 -13.38 -2.22
CA ALA A 103 2.67 -13.34 -2.62
C ALA A 103 3.50 -14.18 -1.62
N ASN A 104 4.44 -14.97 -2.12
CA ASN A 104 5.33 -15.76 -1.26
C ASN A 104 6.18 -14.88 -0.33
N SER A 105 6.46 -13.65 -0.75
CA SER A 105 7.22 -12.67 0.00
C SER A 105 6.58 -11.29 -0.20
N MET A 106 6.05 -10.73 0.87
CA MET A 106 5.50 -9.37 0.83
C MET A 106 6.57 -8.31 0.51
N PRO A 107 7.81 -8.36 1.05
CA PRO A 107 8.87 -7.45 0.63
C PRO A 107 9.13 -7.45 -0.88
N VAL A 108 9.09 -8.64 -1.51
CA VAL A 108 9.23 -8.74 -2.97
C VAL A 108 8.06 -8.05 -3.69
N ALA A 109 6.83 -8.24 -3.24
CA ALA A 109 5.67 -7.54 -3.81
C ALA A 109 5.78 -6.02 -3.66
N TYR A 110 6.16 -5.52 -2.49
CA TYR A 110 6.43 -4.08 -2.29
C TYR A 110 7.54 -3.57 -3.21
N SER A 111 8.61 -4.38 -3.42
CA SER A 111 9.79 -3.94 -4.18
C SER A 111 9.52 -3.61 -5.64
N ILE A 112 8.45 -4.14 -6.24
CA ILE A 112 8.08 -3.85 -7.63
C ILE A 112 7.13 -2.66 -7.76
N ALA A 113 6.52 -2.20 -6.68
CA ALA A 113 5.53 -1.12 -6.72
C ALA A 113 6.18 0.25 -6.92
N ASN A 114 5.58 1.09 -7.76
CA ASN A 114 5.88 2.52 -7.84
C ASN A 114 5.16 3.28 -6.73
N VAL A 115 3.97 2.83 -6.35
CA VAL A 115 3.18 3.37 -5.24
C VAL A 115 2.39 2.26 -4.58
N VAL A 116 2.22 2.36 -3.27
CA VAL A 116 1.35 1.49 -2.48
C VAL A 116 0.10 2.27 -2.09
N VAL A 117 -1.04 1.60 -2.06
CA VAL A 117 -2.33 2.19 -1.68
C VAL A 117 -2.94 1.42 -0.51
N SER A 118 -3.45 2.13 0.48
CA SER A 118 -4.27 1.62 1.58
C SER A 118 -5.56 2.44 1.64
N ALA A 119 -6.60 1.96 0.95
CA ALA A 119 -7.82 2.70 0.72
C ALA A 119 -8.96 2.33 1.70
N SER A 120 -8.63 1.91 2.92
CA SER A 120 -9.62 1.50 3.91
C SER A 120 -10.66 2.60 4.14
N ILE A 121 -11.96 2.23 4.11
CA ILE A 121 -13.08 3.14 4.35
C ILE A 121 -13.52 3.15 5.82
N GLU A 122 -13.02 2.18 6.60
CA GLU A 122 -13.18 2.13 8.06
C GLU A 122 -11.83 2.33 8.74
N PRO A 123 -11.78 2.92 9.95
CA PRO A 123 -10.55 3.17 10.68
C PRO A 123 -9.79 1.88 11.00
N GLU A 124 -8.57 1.76 10.54
CA GLU A 124 -7.65 0.69 10.97
C GLU A 124 -6.98 1.07 12.29
N ALA A 125 -6.80 0.11 13.18
CA ALA A 125 -6.15 0.33 14.46
C ALA A 125 -4.68 0.76 14.34
N PHE A 126 -3.96 0.34 13.29
CA PHE A 126 -2.54 0.64 13.12
C PHE A 126 -2.14 1.06 11.69
N GLY A 127 -2.79 0.51 10.66
CA GLY A 127 -2.38 0.78 9.26
C GLY A 127 -1.08 0.04 8.90
N ARG A 128 -1.08 -1.27 9.06
CA ARG A 128 0.09 -2.12 8.84
C ARG A 128 0.71 -1.95 7.45
N VAL A 129 -0.12 -1.84 6.41
CA VAL A 129 0.31 -1.61 5.03
C VAL A 129 1.14 -0.33 4.91
N SER A 130 0.74 0.73 5.62
CA SER A 130 1.45 2.02 5.59
C SER A 130 2.87 1.92 6.13
N VAL A 131 3.08 1.21 7.23
CA VAL A 131 4.43 1.05 7.80
C VAL A 131 5.28 0.06 7.02
N GLU A 132 4.70 -1.00 6.45
CA GLU A 132 5.40 -1.94 5.57
C GLU A 132 5.90 -1.24 4.30
N ALA A 133 5.05 -0.44 3.64
CA ALA A 133 5.42 0.34 2.45
C ALA A 133 6.54 1.35 2.77
N GLN A 134 6.40 2.11 3.86
CA GLN A 134 7.43 3.05 4.31
C GLN A 134 8.75 2.33 4.63
N SER A 135 8.70 1.16 5.29
CA SER A 135 9.89 0.36 5.57
C SER A 135 10.61 -0.06 4.29
N MET A 136 9.86 -0.39 3.25
CA MET A 136 10.36 -0.75 1.92
C MET A 136 10.71 0.47 1.05
N LYS A 137 10.74 1.69 1.63
CA LYS A 137 10.98 2.95 0.93
C LYS A 137 10.04 3.17 -0.26
N ARG A 138 8.79 2.68 -0.17
CA ARG A 138 7.79 2.89 -1.22
C ARG A 138 6.87 4.04 -0.85
N PRO A 139 6.61 4.95 -1.79
CA PRO A 139 5.56 5.93 -1.64
C PRO A 139 4.25 5.24 -1.25
N ILE A 140 3.59 5.73 -0.22
CA ILE A 140 2.30 5.22 0.27
C ILE A 140 1.24 6.32 0.15
N ILE A 141 0.07 5.95 -0.34
CA ILE A 141 -1.13 6.76 -0.30
C ILE A 141 -2.14 6.03 0.59
N ALA A 142 -2.64 6.67 1.62
CA ALA A 142 -3.62 6.05 2.52
C ALA A 142 -4.79 6.98 2.82
N SER A 143 -5.93 6.39 3.19
CA SER A 143 -7.10 7.13 3.68
C SER A 143 -6.75 7.92 4.94
N ASP A 144 -7.19 9.18 5.02
CA ASP A 144 -6.98 10.07 6.18
C ASP A 144 -7.91 9.70 7.35
N ILE A 145 -7.83 8.43 7.79
CA ILE A 145 -8.61 7.88 8.92
C ILE A 145 -7.78 6.88 9.74
N GLY A 146 -8.15 6.72 11.00
CA GLY A 146 -7.56 5.71 11.90
C GLY A 146 -6.03 5.76 11.98
N GLY A 147 -5.40 4.60 12.06
CA GLY A 147 -3.95 4.47 12.24
C GLY A 147 -3.09 5.05 11.10
N SER A 148 -3.66 5.29 9.92
CA SER A 148 -2.92 5.95 8.82
C SER A 148 -2.50 7.36 9.21
N LYS A 149 -3.34 8.10 9.95
CA LYS A 149 -3.03 9.46 10.47
C LYS A 149 -1.86 9.49 11.44
N GLU A 150 -1.61 8.38 12.11
CA GLU A 150 -0.53 8.26 13.10
C GLU A 150 0.76 7.73 12.46
N THR A 151 0.64 6.89 11.44
CA THR A 151 1.78 6.22 10.81
C THR A 151 2.36 6.99 9.63
N ILE A 152 1.59 7.90 9.02
CA ILE A 152 2.02 8.72 7.89
C ILE A 152 2.13 10.19 8.33
N ILE A 153 3.24 10.82 7.98
CA ILE A 153 3.40 12.27 8.01
C ILE A 153 3.11 12.74 6.60
N ASP A 154 1.93 13.35 6.41
CA ASP A 154 1.43 13.76 5.08
C ASP A 154 2.44 14.62 4.32
N ASN A 155 2.56 14.41 3.02
CA ASN A 155 3.54 15.03 2.11
C ASN A 155 5.02 14.79 2.45
N ARG A 156 5.33 14.04 3.51
CA ARG A 156 6.72 13.77 3.92
C ARG A 156 7.08 12.30 3.86
N THR A 157 6.25 11.43 4.43
CA THR A 157 6.48 9.97 4.48
C THR A 157 5.48 9.17 3.64
N GLY A 158 4.54 9.85 3.04
CA GLY A 158 3.45 9.35 2.20
C GLY A 158 2.43 10.46 1.97
N LEU A 159 1.33 10.13 1.34
CA LEU A 159 0.22 11.03 1.09
C LEU A 159 -1.05 10.53 1.77
N LEU A 160 -1.81 11.44 2.35
CA LEU A 160 -3.14 11.16 2.85
C LEU A 160 -4.19 11.67 1.85
N PHE A 161 -5.24 10.89 1.62
CA PHE A 161 -6.37 11.29 0.78
C PHE A 161 -7.67 11.24 1.59
N LYS A 162 -8.65 12.04 1.19
CA LYS A 162 -9.97 12.08 1.85
C LYS A 162 -10.65 10.73 1.71
N SER A 163 -10.96 10.10 2.84
CA SER A 163 -11.61 8.78 2.86
C SER A 163 -12.90 8.78 2.04
N GLU A 164 -13.20 7.65 1.41
CA GLU A 164 -14.39 7.43 0.57
C GLU A 164 -14.48 8.35 -0.65
N ASP A 165 -13.38 9.02 -1.04
CA ASP A 165 -13.34 9.93 -2.18
C ASP A 165 -12.39 9.40 -3.27
N PRO A 166 -12.91 8.73 -4.32
CA PRO A 166 -12.10 8.17 -5.40
C PRO A 166 -11.39 9.25 -6.22
N LYS A 167 -11.95 10.47 -6.29
CA LYS A 167 -11.30 11.60 -6.95
C LYS A 167 -10.07 12.04 -6.16
N SER A 168 -10.19 12.20 -4.85
CA SER A 168 -9.06 12.52 -3.97
C SER A 168 -7.95 11.48 -4.08
N LEU A 169 -8.28 10.17 -4.12
CA LEU A 169 -7.29 9.11 -4.31
C LEU A 169 -6.62 9.21 -5.69
N SER A 170 -7.38 9.43 -6.76
CA SER A 170 -6.82 9.56 -8.11
C SER A 170 -5.87 10.76 -8.24
N GLU A 171 -6.19 11.90 -7.62
CA GLU A 171 -5.31 13.09 -7.57
C GLU A 171 -3.98 12.79 -6.84
N LYS A 172 -4.02 12.02 -5.76
CA LYS A 172 -2.78 11.60 -5.06
C LYS A 172 -1.94 10.61 -5.89
N ILE A 173 -2.58 9.72 -6.65
CA ILE A 173 -1.87 8.81 -7.58
C ILE A 173 -1.23 9.65 -8.71
N ASP A 174 -1.94 10.60 -9.29
CA ASP A 174 -1.41 11.54 -10.30
C ASP A 174 -0.19 12.31 -9.76
N ASN A 175 -0.27 12.81 -8.52
CA ASN A 175 0.85 13.50 -7.86
C ASN A 175 2.10 12.60 -7.81
N ILE A 176 1.98 11.37 -7.33
CA ILE A 176 3.11 10.42 -7.31
C ILE A 176 3.62 10.13 -8.73
N PHE A 177 2.74 9.98 -9.69
CA PHE A 177 3.13 9.64 -11.06
C PHE A 177 3.86 10.78 -11.80
N ARG A 178 3.63 12.03 -11.42
CA ARG A 178 4.30 13.23 -11.95
C ARG A 178 5.57 13.59 -11.18
N SER A 179 5.72 13.07 -9.95
CA SER A 179 6.90 13.37 -9.13
C SER A 179 8.16 12.78 -9.75
N ASP A 180 9.26 13.50 -9.63
CA ASP A 180 10.58 13.02 -10.02
C ASP A 180 11.17 12.02 -9.02
N ASP A 181 12.18 11.28 -9.45
CA ASP A 181 12.83 10.25 -8.63
C ASP A 181 13.47 10.83 -7.36
N THR A 182 13.93 12.07 -7.38
CA THR A 182 14.52 12.75 -6.22
C THR A 182 13.48 12.92 -5.12
N THR A 183 12.31 13.44 -5.48
CA THR A 183 11.17 13.63 -4.57
C THR A 183 10.67 12.30 -4.01
N LEU A 184 10.49 11.27 -4.87
CA LEU A 184 10.04 9.95 -4.44
C LEU A 184 11.05 9.25 -3.53
N ASN A 185 12.34 9.37 -3.83
CA ASN A 185 13.41 8.84 -2.99
C ASN A 185 13.48 9.55 -1.64
N ALA A 186 13.30 10.87 -1.60
CA ALA A 186 13.25 11.63 -0.35
C ALA A 186 12.07 11.19 0.53
N MET A 187 10.88 11.01 -0.07
CA MET A 187 9.69 10.48 0.62
C MET A 187 9.95 9.06 1.15
N GLY A 188 10.49 8.16 0.33
CA GLY A 188 10.79 6.78 0.71
C GLY A 188 11.81 6.69 1.86
N ASN A 189 12.88 7.49 1.81
CA ASN A 189 13.89 7.55 2.87
C ASN A 189 13.31 8.13 4.16
N SER A 190 12.47 9.16 4.08
CA SER A 190 11.78 9.74 5.23
C SER A 190 10.83 8.73 5.87
N GLY A 191 10.09 7.98 5.03
CA GLY A 191 9.21 6.90 5.48
C GLY A 191 9.98 5.79 6.22
N ARG A 192 11.06 5.30 5.65
CA ARG A 192 11.93 4.29 6.28
C ARG A 192 12.42 4.77 7.66
N LYS A 193 12.96 5.98 7.72
CA LYS A 193 13.43 6.57 8.97
C LYS A 193 12.33 6.70 10.03
N ASN A 194 11.12 7.09 9.62
CA ASN A 194 9.97 7.17 10.51
C ASN A 194 9.64 5.80 11.13
N VAL A 195 9.63 4.73 10.31
CA VAL A 195 9.36 3.38 10.80
C VAL A 195 10.45 2.87 11.73
N GLU A 196 11.72 3.02 11.36
CA GLU A 196 12.87 2.63 12.21
C GLU A 196 12.86 3.34 13.57
N GLN A 197 12.42 4.59 13.61
CA GLN A 197 12.37 5.36 14.85
C GLN A 197 11.14 5.07 15.71
N LYS A 198 9.99 4.73 15.13
CA LYS A 198 8.73 4.71 15.87
C LYS A 198 7.99 3.37 15.86
N PHE A 199 8.14 2.57 14.79
CA PHE A 199 7.26 1.45 14.51
C PHE A 199 7.99 0.11 14.33
N ASN A 200 9.21 -0.02 14.85
CA ASN A 200 9.92 -1.30 14.86
C ASN A 200 9.46 -2.20 16.03
N VAL A 201 9.76 -3.50 15.92
CA VAL A 201 9.39 -4.51 16.92
C VAL A 201 10.06 -4.22 18.28
N GLU A 202 11.31 -3.80 18.30
CA GLU A 202 12.06 -3.54 19.54
C GLU A 202 11.38 -2.46 20.35
N LYS A 203 10.98 -1.36 19.70
CA LYS A 203 10.28 -0.26 20.36
C LYS A 203 8.90 -0.67 20.88
N MET A 204 8.18 -1.49 20.11
CA MET A 204 6.92 -2.06 20.55
C MET A 204 7.12 -2.91 21.81
N CYS A 205 8.08 -3.83 21.81
CA CYS A 205 8.38 -4.69 22.95
C CYS A 205 8.80 -3.87 24.17
N PHE A 206 9.71 -2.91 24.00
CA PHE A 206 10.16 -2.04 25.08
C PHE A 206 9.01 -1.23 25.69
N SER A 207 8.15 -0.63 24.87
CA SER A 207 7.00 0.14 25.36
C SER A 207 6.02 -0.75 26.12
N THR A 208 5.71 -1.93 25.58
CA THR A 208 4.82 -2.89 26.26
C THR A 208 5.40 -3.36 27.59
N TYR A 209 6.69 -3.73 27.62
CA TYR A 209 7.38 -4.11 28.84
C TYR A 209 7.37 -3.00 29.90
N SER A 210 7.59 -1.76 29.48
CA SER A 210 7.58 -0.60 30.37
C SER A 210 6.23 -0.38 31.04
N GLU A 211 5.11 -0.58 30.30
CA GLU A 211 3.78 -0.48 30.88
C GLU A 211 3.49 -1.62 31.87
N TYR A 212 3.86 -2.86 31.55
CA TYR A 212 3.72 -3.98 32.50
C TYR A 212 4.56 -3.72 33.78
N LYS A 213 5.76 -3.20 33.64
CA LYS A 213 6.62 -2.90 34.80
C LYS A 213 5.99 -1.83 35.73
N LYS A 214 5.34 -0.82 35.15
CA LYS A 214 4.60 0.17 35.97
C LYS A 214 3.46 -0.45 36.76
N LEU A 215 2.71 -1.37 36.14
CA LEU A 215 1.57 -2.06 36.79
C LEU A 215 1.99 -3.02 37.91
N ILE A 216 3.17 -3.66 37.78
CA ILE A 216 3.69 -4.58 38.81
C ILE A 216 4.27 -3.82 40.01
N ASN A 217 4.77 -2.61 39.79
CA ASN A 217 5.40 -1.80 40.82
C ASN A 217 4.45 -0.74 41.42
N ALA A 218 3.19 -0.73 41.02
CA ALA A 218 2.09 0.10 41.56
C ALA A 218 1.29 -0.65 42.64
#